data_0c2c7073e8df8b9bb8513a4bb5fa47ac
#
_entry.id   0c2c7073e8df8b9bb8513a4bb5fa47ac
#
_cell.length_a   1.000
_cell.length_b   1.000
_cell.length_c   1.000
_cell.angle_alpha   90.00
_cell.angle_beta   90.00
_cell.angle_gamma   90.00
#
_symmetry.space_group_name_H-M   'P 1'
#
loop_
_entity.id
_entity.type
_entity.pdbx_description
1 polymer ?
#
loop_
_entity_poly.entity_id
_entity_poly.type
_entity_poly.pdbx_seq_one_letter_code
_entity_poly.pdbx_strand_id
1 'polypeptide(L)'
;MTTQPALAFGIDKAQPRGELAMAMITDPPLRGSGKITGVFFDPTGEIAAVASEFPLLANPRARAAYGGQALRYRVALYRRGGLAPFAALDDLRFPVNDVAFHPIQSVVAIGAGSYDGGYLFEGDLIAWDWRSGRRQRFFSRIPEVVRCAYNAAGDQIEAWVRPWDEEWEGLPEDVHDAAFNTLFAVRIPYDQASWSSSCSRDLELSRDDFTSAGQPSADTPAPHARLAQWLGLPELANRGAIRDLAWLDHQRIAVAHDGCLLEIHDTGGGPIATYTGAGHGTEIIRAAGIHVHVVEPSKRPGMMWRQDSRLYTLTDEGLNLVAEYDGEFTFSASSPGVLLGRMNRVPAAKNAQDRLRDLHSGAERRVDLGHYDCFNHYIRISGAPSLFCVQGTPASSHEAKRLCMVSADGQARPLWPVLKANGKPDSHTMELCGCYVEDAQGAGLVVSGRHYAPAVNVACAGFIYRKPLDRDRELWRHPTTASASAVIFLPGLGLIAAAFLDGGLLLLDAASGAVLLRATMRLDGLPTLVHAMDAHGEQLALGTADGRIAVTTVGQLLAQDAAPGWVEIG
;
A
#
# COMPACT_ATOMS: atom_id res chain seq x y z
N MET A 1 -29.07 -32.07 -0.05
CA MET A 1 -28.15 -31.49 -1.04
C MET A 1 -28.89 -30.36 -1.72
N THR A 2 -28.82 -29.17 -1.19
CA THR A 2 -29.38 -27.96 -1.78
C THR A 2 -28.22 -27.16 -2.34
N THR A 3 -28.09 -27.14 -3.64
CA THR A 3 -27.17 -26.33 -4.40
C THR A 3 -27.55 -24.85 -4.23
N GLN A 4 -26.74 -24.09 -3.51
CA GLN A 4 -26.80 -22.63 -3.57
C GLN A 4 -26.37 -22.17 -4.96
N PRO A 5 -27.07 -21.20 -5.57
CA PRO A 5 -26.67 -20.67 -6.87
C PRO A 5 -25.37 -19.88 -6.72
N ALA A 6 -24.42 -20.15 -7.61
CA ALA A 6 -23.20 -19.36 -7.76
C ALA A 6 -23.60 -17.94 -8.18
N LEU A 7 -23.37 -16.97 -7.31
CA LEU A 7 -23.47 -15.55 -7.63
C LEU A 7 -22.40 -15.21 -8.68
N ALA A 8 -22.82 -15.06 -9.91
CA ALA A 8 -21.98 -14.54 -11.00
C ALA A 8 -21.82 -13.03 -10.81
N PHE A 9 -20.66 -12.59 -10.31
CA PHE A 9 -20.30 -11.18 -10.28
C PHE A 9 -19.93 -10.73 -11.72
N GLY A 10 -20.90 -10.14 -12.41
CA GLY A 10 -20.65 -9.43 -13.65
C GLY A 10 -19.82 -8.18 -13.36
N ILE A 11 -18.61 -8.09 -13.91
CA ILE A 11 -17.86 -6.84 -13.94
C ILE A 11 -18.54 -5.97 -14.99
N ASP A 12 -19.50 -5.20 -14.58
CA ASP A 12 -20.12 -4.21 -15.44
C ASP A 12 -19.16 -3.03 -15.62
N LYS A 13 -18.90 -2.65 -16.89
CA LYS A 13 -18.14 -1.45 -17.24
C LYS A 13 -19.02 -0.22 -16.98
N ALA A 14 -19.36 0.02 -15.72
CA ALA A 14 -20.16 1.17 -15.34
C ALA A 14 -19.33 2.46 -15.48
N GLN A 15 -19.93 3.46 -16.09
CA GLN A 15 -19.40 4.80 -16.26
C GLN A 15 -19.01 5.45 -14.92
N PRO A 16 -18.06 6.42 -14.93
CA PRO A 16 -17.63 7.11 -13.73
C PRO A 16 -18.82 7.80 -13.05
N ARG A 17 -19.07 7.43 -11.82
CA ARG A 17 -20.15 7.95 -10.99
C ARG A 17 -19.58 8.95 -10.01
N GLY A 18 -20.39 9.92 -9.62
CA GLY A 18 -20.04 11.13 -8.90
C GLY A 18 -18.95 10.98 -7.82
N GLU A 19 -18.09 11.95 -7.77
CA GLU A 19 -17.06 12.05 -6.74
C GLU A 19 -17.71 12.22 -5.37
N LEU A 20 -17.15 11.54 -4.36
CA LEU A 20 -17.55 11.75 -2.98
C LEU A 20 -17.23 13.20 -2.59
N ALA A 21 -18.21 13.99 -2.14
CA ALA A 21 -17.98 15.36 -1.69
C ALA A 21 -17.14 15.34 -0.41
N MET A 22 -15.91 15.79 -0.53
CA MET A 22 -14.94 15.85 0.54
C MET A 22 -14.25 17.19 0.54
N ALA A 23 -14.01 17.74 1.73
CA ALA A 23 -13.14 18.89 1.87
C ALA A 23 -11.68 18.42 1.84
N MET A 24 -10.91 18.89 0.87
CA MET A 24 -9.47 18.62 0.81
C MET A 24 -8.74 19.56 1.75
N ILE A 25 -8.06 19.02 2.76
CA ILE A 25 -7.19 19.78 3.66
C ILE A 25 -5.84 20.04 2.99
N THR A 26 -5.35 19.07 2.23
CA THR A 26 -4.11 19.22 1.49
C THR A 26 -4.30 18.81 0.05
N ASP A 27 -3.85 19.67 -0.81
CA ASP A 27 -3.87 19.50 -2.25
C ASP A 27 -2.47 19.80 -2.78
N PRO A 28 -1.56 18.82 -2.70
CA PRO A 28 -0.18 19.03 -3.14
C PRO A 28 -0.16 19.34 -4.64
N PRO A 29 0.80 20.12 -5.11
CA PRO A 29 1.04 20.26 -6.54
C PRO A 29 1.24 18.88 -7.16
N LEU A 30 0.81 18.69 -8.38
CA LEU A 30 0.82 17.39 -9.07
C LEU A 30 -0.18 16.38 -8.48
N ARG A 31 -1.43 16.78 -8.45
CA ARG A 31 -2.56 15.95 -8.03
C ARG A 31 -2.49 14.54 -8.62
N GLY A 32 -2.71 13.55 -7.78
CA GLY A 32 -2.74 12.16 -8.19
C GLY A 32 -1.41 11.61 -8.70
N SER A 33 -0.27 12.23 -8.36
CA SER A 33 1.04 11.68 -8.72
C SER A 33 1.47 10.49 -7.89
N GLY A 34 0.89 10.28 -6.70
CA GLY A 34 1.33 9.22 -5.80
C GLY A 34 2.79 9.38 -5.37
N LYS A 35 3.45 8.28 -5.03
CA LYS A 35 4.90 8.27 -4.77
C LYS A 35 5.63 8.35 -6.10
N ILE A 36 6.32 9.46 -6.36
CA ILE A 36 7.11 9.65 -7.57
C ILE A 36 8.34 8.74 -7.53
N THR A 37 8.45 7.85 -8.51
CA THR A 37 9.57 6.90 -8.66
C THR A 37 10.52 7.27 -9.78
N GLY A 38 10.07 8.03 -10.78
CA GLY A 38 10.90 8.45 -11.90
C GLY A 38 10.39 9.73 -12.55
N VAL A 39 11.30 10.48 -13.16
CA VAL A 39 11.00 11.67 -13.96
C VAL A 39 11.87 11.65 -15.20
N PHE A 40 11.25 11.70 -16.37
CA PHE A 40 11.87 11.59 -17.67
C PHE A 40 11.43 12.77 -18.53
N PHE A 41 12.37 13.40 -19.23
CA PHE A 41 12.08 14.57 -20.05
C PHE A 41 12.13 14.24 -21.52
N ASP A 42 11.26 14.88 -22.30
CA ASP A 42 11.38 14.85 -23.74
C ASP A 42 12.66 15.59 -24.19
N PRO A 43 13.14 15.38 -25.43
CA PRO A 43 14.37 16.01 -25.93
C PRO A 43 14.35 17.55 -25.89
N THR A 44 13.17 18.17 -25.91
CA THR A 44 13.01 19.63 -25.85
C THR A 44 12.97 20.17 -24.42
N GLY A 45 12.71 19.33 -23.43
CA GLY A 45 12.50 19.72 -22.04
C GLY A 45 11.15 20.37 -21.74
N GLU A 46 10.21 20.32 -22.71
CA GLU A 46 8.87 20.91 -22.57
C GLU A 46 7.83 19.94 -21.98
N ILE A 47 8.13 18.63 -22.04
CA ILE A 47 7.27 17.58 -21.48
C ILE A 47 8.06 16.75 -20.50
N ALA A 48 7.46 16.49 -19.34
CA ALA A 48 7.95 15.53 -18.38
C ALA A 48 7.00 14.34 -18.27
N ALA A 49 7.54 13.14 -18.34
CA ALA A 49 6.85 11.91 -17.94
C ALA A 49 7.20 11.62 -16.47
N VAL A 50 6.20 11.58 -15.63
CA VAL A 50 6.33 11.30 -14.20
C VAL A 50 5.82 9.89 -13.95
N ALA A 51 6.72 9.01 -13.55
CA ALA A 51 6.40 7.67 -13.10
C ALA A 51 6.06 7.69 -11.60
N SER A 52 5.04 6.97 -11.21
CA SER A 52 4.59 6.92 -9.82
C SER A 52 4.00 5.57 -9.43
N GLU A 53 4.04 5.30 -8.14
CA GLU A 53 3.54 4.09 -7.50
C GLU A 53 2.33 4.41 -6.64
N PHE A 54 1.30 3.58 -6.79
CA PHE A 54 0.08 3.62 -5.98
C PHE A 54 -0.16 2.23 -5.39
N PRO A 55 -0.33 2.09 -4.09
CA PRO A 55 -0.74 0.83 -3.48
C PRO A 55 -2.23 0.55 -3.75
N LEU A 56 -2.61 0.43 -5.00
CA LEU A 56 -3.98 0.22 -5.46
C LEU A 56 -4.06 -1.04 -6.32
N LEU A 57 -5.07 -1.85 -6.09
CA LEU A 57 -5.37 -2.99 -6.94
C LEU A 57 -5.78 -2.54 -8.35
N ALA A 58 -4.86 -2.63 -9.29
CA ALA A 58 -5.15 -2.35 -10.68
C ALA A 58 -6.01 -3.46 -11.33
N ASN A 59 -5.73 -4.73 -10.96
CA ASN A 59 -6.38 -5.90 -11.54
C ASN A 59 -6.53 -7.01 -10.50
N PRO A 60 -7.75 -7.45 -10.18
CA PRO A 60 -7.99 -8.54 -9.25
C PRO A 60 -7.27 -9.86 -9.61
N ARG A 61 -7.06 -10.14 -10.90
CA ARG A 61 -6.35 -11.35 -11.33
C ARG A 61 -4.85 -11.30 -11.06
N ALA A 62 -4.23 -10.14 -11.25
CA ALA A 62 -2.82 -9.94 -10.94
C ALA A 62 -2.55 -10.18 -9.44
N ARG A 63 -3.47 -9.73 -8.58
CA ARG A 63 -3.41 -9.95 -7.14
C ARG A 63 -3.41 -11.45 -6.77
N ALA A 64 -4.28 -12.24 -7.38
CA ALA A 64 -4.35 -13.68 -7.12
C ALA A 64 -3.07 -14.41 -7.54
N ALA A 65 -2.41 -13.94 -8.59
CA ALA A 65 -1.18 -14.54 -9.09
C ALA A 65 0.05 -14.21 -8.22
N TYR A 66 0.13 -13.00 -7.65
CA TYR A 66 1.35 -12.53 -6.99
C TYR A 66 1.26 -12.46 -5.46
N GLY A 67 0.15 -12.84 -4.86
CA GLY A 67 0.01 -13.01 -3.41
C GLY A 67 0.20 -11.75 -2.53
N GLY A 68 0.56 -10.61 -3.11
CA GLY A 68 0.86 -9.36 -2.42
C GLY A 68 -0.18 -8.27 -2.63
N GLN A 69 0.05 -7.10 -2.08
CA GLN A 69 -0.62 -5.90 -2.51
C GLN A 69 -0.32 -5.71 -3.99
N ALA A 70 -1.34 -5.78 -4.84
CA ALA A 70 -1.14 -5.39 -6.21
C ALA A 70 -0.92 -3.87 -6.20
N LEU A 71 0.27 -3.47 -6.51
CA LEU A 71 0.60 -2.08 -6.73
C LEU A 71 0.08 -1.69 -8.11
N ARG A 72 -0.30 -0.45 -8.23
CA ARG A 72 -0.62 0.17 -9.50
C ARG A 72 0.46 1.17 -9.81
N TYR A 73 0.92 1.15 -11.06
CA TYR A 73 1.92 2.07 -11.52
C TYR A 73 1.34 2.96 -12.60
N ARG A 74 1.83 4.17 -12.66
CA ARG A 74 1.32 5.22 -13.53
C ARG A 74 2.46 5.94 -14.21
N VAL A 75 2.24 6.33 -15.47
CA VAL A 75 3.02 7.36 -16.16
C VAL A 75 2.07 8.50 -16.51
N ALA A 76 2.34 9.68 -15.98
CA ALA A 76 1.59 10.89 -16.26
C ALA A 76 2.47 11.93 -16.97
N LEU A 77 1.94 12.57 -18.01
CA LEU A 77 2.66 13.56 -18.81
C LEU A 77 2.23 14.97 -18.41
N TYR A 78 3.21 15.79 -18.09
CA TYR A 78 3.04 17.20 -17.71
C TYR A 78 3.71 18.12 -18.72
N ARG A 79 3.12 19.29 -18.95
CA ARG A 79 3.76 20.38 -19.69
C ARG A 79 4.53 21.27 -18.73
N ARG A 80 5.62 21.84 -19.20
CA ARG A 80 6.39 22.81 -18.42
C ARG A 80 5.50 23.94 -17.91
N GLY A 81 5.55 24.22 -16.62
CA GLY A 81 4.68 25.19 -15.95
C GLY A 81 3.26 24.69 -15.63
N GLY A 82 2.87 23.48 -16.03
CA GLY A 82 1.57 22.87 -15.72
C GLY A 82 1.65 21.94 -14.52
N LEU A 83 0.74 22.08 -13.56
CA LEU A 83 0.65 21.22 -12.36
C LEU A 83 -0.35 20.05 -12.50
N ALA A 84 -1.13 20.04 -13.59
CA ALA A 84 -2.05 18.96 -13.91
C ALA A 84 -1.53 18.14 -15.09
N PRO A 85 -1.66 16.81 -15.08
CA PRO A 85 -1.26 15.99 -16.21
C PRO A 85 -2.22 16.24 -17.39
N PHE A 86 -1.67 16.31 -18.59
CA PHE A 86 -2.49 16.40 -19.81
C PHE A 86 -2.78 15.03 -20.42
N ALA A 87 -2.08 14.00 -20.01
CA ALA A 87 -2.32 12.60 -20.33
C ALA A 87 -1.78 11.69 -19.23
N ALA A 88 -2.42 10.56 -19.02
CA ALA A 88 -1.96 9.56 -18.03
C ALA A 88 -2.29 8.13 -18.49
N LEU A 89 -1.40 7.21 -18.14
CA LEU A 89 -1.59 5.77 -18.27
C LEU A 89 -1.52 5.15 -16.88
N ASP A 90 -2.66 4.65 -16.38
CA ASP A 90 -2.89 4.34 -14.95
C ASP A 90 -2.89 2.86 -14.58
N ASP A 91 -2.76 1.97 -15.55
CA ASP A 91 -2.96 0.54 -15.34
C ASP A 91 -1.71 -0.30 -15.63
N LEU A 92 -0.55 0.28 -15.42
CA LEU A 92 0.72 -0.44 -15.53
C LEU A 92 0.84 -1.47 -14.41
N ARG A 93 1.30 -2.67 -14.78
CA ARG A 93 1.39 -3.82 -13.86
C ARG A 93 2.65 -3.81 -13.03
N PHE A 94 3.72 -3.21 -13.54
CA PHE A 94 5.06 -3.24 -12.96
C PHE A 94 5.58 -1.84 -12.67
N PRO A 95 6.55 -1.70 -11.74
CA PRO A 95 7.28 -0.46 -11.54
C PRO A 95 7.85 0.04 -12.85
N VAL A 96 7.75 1.34 -13.08
CA VAL A 96 8.31 1.98 -14.26
C VAL A 96 9.77 2.32 -13.98
N ASN A 97 10.67 1.73 -14.75
CA ASN A 97 12.10 1.94 -14.62
C ASN A 97 12.60 3.04 -15.57
N ASP A 98 12.02 3.13 -16.78
CA ASP A 98 12.43 4.13 -17.76
C ASP A 98 11.30 4.53 -18.71
N VAL A 99 11.37 5.76 -19.24
CA VAL A 99 10.45 6.28 -20.26
C VAL A 99 11.23 7.03 -21.32
N ALA A 100 11.10 6.59 -22.56
CA ALA A 100 11.73 7.22 -23.74
C ALA A 100 10.68 7.86 -24.63
N PHE A 101 10.90 9.13 -25.00
CA PHE A 101 10.06 9.84 -25.96
C PHE A 101 10.46 9.49 -27.39
N HIS A 102 9.47 9.24 -28.23
CA HIS A 102 9.70 9.09 -29.67
C HIS A 102 10.11 10.45 -30.28
N PRO A 103 11.14 10.49 -31.14
CA PRO A 103 11.71 11.75 -31.63
C PRO A 103 10.73 12.61 -32.42
N ILE A 104 9.69 12.03 -33.03
CA ILE A 104 8.79 12.74 -33.94
C ILE A 104 7.32 12.59 -33.53
N GLN A 105 6.91 11.42 -33.02
CA GLN A 105 5.50 11.09 -32.75
C GLN A 105 5.13 11.37 -31.31
N SER A 106 3.83 11.52 -31.05
CA SER A 106 3.28 11.64 -29.69
C SER A 106 3.22 10.30 -28.96
N VAL A 107 4.35 9.62 -28.88
CA VAL A 107 4.48 8.29 -28.30
C VAL A 107 5.64 8.25 -27.33
N VAL A 108 5.45 7.52 -26.24
CA VAL A 108 6.53 7.12 -25.32
C VAL A 108 6.66 5.61 -25.29
N ALA A 109 7.90 5.12 -25.22
CA ALA A 109 8.20 3.77 -24.81
C ALA A 109 8.36 3.74 -23.29
N ILE A 110 7.77 2.77 -22.63
CA ILE A 110 7.78 2.57 -21.17
C ILE A 110 8.42 1.22 -20.91
N GLY A 111 9.58 1.25 -20.26
CA GLY A 111 10.25 0.08 -19.72
C GLY A 111 9.86 -0.10 -18.27
N ALA A 112 9.32 -1.27 -17.93
CA ALA A 112 8.84 -1.58 -16.60
C ALA A 112 9.28 -2.98 -16.16
N GLY A 113 9.29 -3.21 -14.86
CA GLY A 113 9.62 -4.51 -14.29
C GLY A 113 10.12 -4.40 -12.87
N SER A 114 10.24 -5.55 -12.22
CA SER A 114 10.81 -5.64 -10.88
C SER A 114 11.64 -6.90 -10.75
N TYR A 115 12.64 -6.80 -9.91
CA TYR A 115 13.47 -7.90 -9.46
C TYR A 115 13.39 -8.02 -7.95
N ASP A 116 12.91 -9.12 -7.45
CA ASP A 116 12.72 -9.34 -6.02
C ASP A 116 13.79 -10.22 -5.36
N GLY A 117 14.83 -10.58 -6.12
CA GLY A 117 15.93 -11.39 -5.59
C GLY A 117 15.72 -12.89 -5.65
N GLY A 118 14.73 -13.40 -6.38
CA GLY A 118 14.63 -14.85 -6.48
C GLY A 118 13.42 -15.46 -7.17
N TYR A 119 12.35 -14.71 -7.47
CA TYR A 119 11.15 -15.39 -7.98
C TYR A 119 10.35 -14.65 -9.06
N LEU A 120 10.57 -13.38 -9.30
CA LEU A 120 9.78 -12.61 -10.26
C LEU A 120 10.65 -11.62 -11.06
N PHE A 121 11.00 -12.02 -12.28
CA PHE A 121 11.73 -11.21 -13.25
C PHE A 121 10.82 -10.77 -14.37
N GLU A 122 9.61 -10.40 -14.07
CA GLU A 122 8.66 -10.02 -15.09
C GLU A 122 8.68 -8.51 -15.29
N GLY A 123 8.54 -8.12 -16.54
CA GLY A 123 8.43 -6.73 -16.95
C GLY A 123 7.41 -6.54 -18.05
N ASP A 124 7.36 -5.32 -18.51
CA ASP A 124 6.62 -4.92 -19.70
C ASP A 124 7.46 -3.92 -20.51
N LEU A 125 7.35 -4.02 -21.83
CA LEU A 125 7.75 -2.98 -22.75
C LEU A 125 6.50 -2.52 -23.53
N ILE A 126 6.12 -1.25 -23.30
CA ILE A 126 4.88 -0.69 -23.83
C ILE A 126 5.20 0.58 -24.59
N ALA A 127 4.71 0.71 -25.82
CA ALA A 127 4.58 2.02 -26.49
C ALA A 127 3.18 2.58 -26.25
N TRP A 128 3.09 3.85 -25.86
CA TRP A 128 1.84 4.54 -25.58
C TRP A 128 1.76 5.85 -26.35
N ASP A 129 0.76 5.94 -27.24
CA ASP A 129 0.38 7.19 -27.89
C ASP A 129 -0.56 7.97 -26.96
N TRP A 130 -0.04 9.04 -26.37
CA TRP A 130 -0.80 9.84 -25.41
C TRP A 130 -1.90 10.71 -26.01
N ARG A 131 -1.93 10.90 -27.34
CA ARG A 131 -3.00 11.66 -28.02
C ARG A 131 -4.21 10.78 -28.28
N SER A 132 -4.00 9.58 -28.80
CA SER A 132 -5.08 8.64 -29.11
C SER A 132 -5.45 7.73 -27.94
N GLY A 133 -4.60 7.63 -26.91
CA GLY A 133 -4.73 6.67 -25.81
C GLY A 133 -4.38 5.23 -26.20
N ARG A 134 -4.02 4.99 -27.49
CA ARG A 134 -3.64 3.65 -27.96
C ARG A 134 -2.33 3.23 -27.34
N ARG A 135 -2.21 1.94 -27.11
CA ARG A 135 -0.97 1.33 -26.61
C ARG A 135 -0.67 0.03 -27.31
N GLN A 136 0.62 -0.29 -27.42
CA GLN A 136 1.14 -1.57 -27.87
C GLN A 136 2.01 -2.17 -26.77
N ARG A 137 1.69 -3.36 -26.32
CA ARG A 137 2.56 -4.21 -25.52
C ARG A 137 3.32 -5.10 -26.49
N PHE A 138 4.66 -5.12 -26.42
CA PHE A 138 5.46 -5.82 -27.44
C PHE A 138 5.56 -7.32 -27.19
N PHE A 139 5.63 -7.74 -25.94
CA PHE A 139 5.83 -9.16 -25.59
C PHE A 139 4.73 -9.64 -24.64
N SER A 140 4.37 -10.89 -24.75
CA SER A 140 3.50 -11.57 -23.77
C SER A 140 4.23 -11.80 -22.45
N ARG A 141 5.53 -12.11 -22.52
CA ARG A 141 6.46 -12.26 -21.41
C ARG A 141 7.79 -11.60 -21.76
N ILE A 142 8.33 -10.80 -20.87
CA ILE A 142 9.64 -10.16 -20.98
C ILE A 142 10.25 -10.02 -19.58
N PRO A 143 11.59 -10.15 -19.42
CA PRO A 143 12.24 -9.84 -18.14
C PRO A 143 12.10 -8.36 -17.76
N GLU A 144 12.59 -8.00 -16.59
CA GLU A 144 12.64 -6.61 -16.15
C GLU A 144 13.31 -5.74 -17.21
N VAL A 145 12.60 -4.75 -17.74
CA VAL A 145 13.14 -3.72 -18.62
C VAL A 145 13.67 -2.59 -17.75
N VAL A 146 15.00 -2.50 -17.66
CA VAL A 146 15.67 -1.50 -16.82
C VAL A 146 15.77 -0.16 -17.53
N ARG A 147 15.89 -0.18 -18.88
CA ARG A 147 16.07 1.03 -19.70
C ARG A 147 15.49 0.82 -21.09
N CYS A 148 15.04 1.89 -21.72
CA CYS A 148 14.63 1.88 -23.13
C CYS A 148 14.99 3.18 -23.84
N ALA A 149 15.16 3.12 -25.16
CA ALA A 149 15.42 4.31 -25.99
C ALA A 149 14.88 4.10 -27.40
N TYR A 150 14.44 5.18 -28.06
CA TYR A 150 14.26 5.18 -29.51
C TYR A 150 15.59 5.51 -30.20
N ASN A 151 15.82 4.92 -31.38
CA ASN A 151 16.88 5.39 -32.24
C ASN A 151 16.51 6.77 -32.83
N ALA A 152 17.46 7.45 -33.49
CA ALA A 152 17.25 8.79 -34.04
C ALA A 152 16.16 8.85 -35.13
N ALA A 153 15.95 7.78 -35.86
CA ALA A 153 14.90 7.68 -36.88
C ALA A 153 13.50 7.42 -36.27
N GLY A 154 13.44 6.89 -35.06
CA GLY A 154 12.21 6.51 -34.38
C GLY A 154 11.58 5.20 -34.89
N ASP A 155 12.30 4.43 -35.70
CA ASP A 155 11.83 3.16 -36.28
C ASP A 155 12.28 1.92 -35.50
N GLN A 156 13.01 2.12 -34.40
CA GLN A 156 13.50 1.06 -33.53
C GLN A 156 13.50 1.47 -32.07
N ILE A 157 13.09 0.57 -31.20
CA ILE A 157 13.26 0.66 -29.74
C ILE A 157 14.41 -0.25 -29.35
N GLU A 158 15.39 0.27 -28.63
CA GLU A 158 16.39 -0.50 -27.94
C GLU A 158 15.99 -0.58 -26.45
N ALA A 159 15.90 -1.80 -25.92
CA ALA A 159 15.56 -2.06 -24.52
C ALA A 159 16.71 -2.82 -23.86
N TRP A 160 17.08 -2.42 -22.64
CA TRP A 160 18.05 -3.12 -21.81
C TRP A 160 17.28 -3.89 -20.74
N VAL A 161 17.42 -5.21 -20.78
CA VAL A 161 16.67 -6.12 -19.92
C VAL A 161 17.62 -6.87 -19.00
N ARG A 162 17.13 -7.18 -17.80
CA ARG A 162 17.82 -8.08 -16.88
C ARG A 162 17.54 -9.53 -17.33
N PRO A 163 18.52 -10.44 -17.28
CA PRO A 163 18.28 -11.84 -17.67
C PRO A 163 17.25 -12.51 -16.73
N TRP A 164 16.62 -13.57 -17.21
CA TRP A 164 15.82 -14.47 -16.36
C TRP A 164 16.74 -15.19 -15.36
N ASP A 165 16.31 -15.29 -14.08
CA ASP A 165 17.09 -16.00 -13.07
C ASP A 165 17.17 -17.50 -13.37
N GLU A 166 16.05 -18.08 -13.78
CA GLU A 166 15.90 -19.50 -14.13
C GLU A 166 16.89 -19.97 -15.20
N GLU A 167 17.27 -19.10 -16.13
CA GLU A 167 18.23 -19.41 -17.19
C GLU A 167 19.67 -19.52 -16.70
N TRP A 168 19.95 -19.00 -15.51
CA TRP A 168 21.27 -18.94 -14.90
C TRP A 168 21.39 -19.83 -13.66
N GLU A 169 20.28 -20.50 -13.28
CA GLU A 169 20.26 -21.42 -12.15
C GLU A 169 21.28 -22.55 -12.34
N GLY A 170 21.99 -22.87 -11.27
CA GLY A 170 23.02 -23.91 -11.28
C GLY A 170 24.37 -23.51 -11.86
N LEU A 171 24.59 -22.25 -12.23
CA LEU A 171 25.92 -21.73 -12.56
C LEU A 171 26.75 -21.50 -11.28
N PRO A 172 28.09 -21.50 -11.38
CA PRO A 172 28.95 -21.02 -10.30
C PRO A 172 28.56 -19.61 -9.88
N GLU A 173 28.60 -19.33 -8.57
CA GLU A 173 28.10 -18.07 -7.97
C GLU A 173 28.73 -16.82 -8.60
N ASP A 174 30.03 -16.84 -8.88
CA ASP A 174 30.76 -15.75 -9.55
C ASP A 174 30.26 -15.50 -10.98
N VAL A 175 29.91 -16.55 -11.70
CA VAL A 175 29.38 -16.46 -13.08
C VAL A 175 27.94 -15.98 -13.04
N HIS A 176 27.13 -16.48 -12.11
CA HIS A 176 25.75 -16.05 -11.89
C HIS A 176 25.69 -14.56 -11.54
N ASP A 177 26.49 -14.11 -10.58
CA ASP A 177 26.56 -12.72 -10.16
C ASP A 177 27.01 -11.78 -11.28
N ALA A 178 27.99 -12.18 -12.07
CA ALA A 178 28.46 -11.40 -13.21
C ALA A 178 27.37 -11.27 -14.29
N ALA A 179 26.70 -12.37 -14.63
CA ALA A 179 25.60 -12.37 -15.59
C ALA A 179 24.43 -11.52 -15.11
N PHE A 180 24.10 -11.63 -13.82
CA PHE A 180 23.01 -10.95 -13.18
C PHE A 180 23.17 -9.43 -13.11
N ASN A 181 24.40 -8.95 -12.93
CA ASN A 181 24.74 -7.53 -12.92
C ASN A 181 24.96 -6.94 -14.32
N THR A 182 24.74 -7.71 -15.39
CA THR A 182 24.85 -7.27 -16.77
C THR A 182 23.46 -7.20 -17.41
N LEU A 183 23.26 -6.24 -18.30
CA LEU A 183 22.01 -6.07 -19.04
C LEU A 183 22.18 -6.56 -20.48
N PHE A 184 21.12 -7.14 -21.02
CA PHE A 184 21.02 -7.50 -22.43
C PHE A 184 20.37 -6.36 -23.20
N ALA A 185 20.96 -5.95 -24.32
CA ALA A 185 20.36 -5.01 -25.23
C ALA A 185 19.52 -5.73 -26.28
N VAL A 186 18.22 -5.46 -26.30
CA VAL A 186 17.26 -6.03 -27.25
C VAL A 186 16.80 -4.93 -28.18
N ARG A 187 16.85 -5.16 -29.51
CA ARG A 187 16.41 -4.21 -30.54
C ARG A 187 15.11 -4.67 -31.16
N ILE A 188 14.12 -3.82 -31.13
CA ILE A 188 12.75 -4.10 -31.53
C ILE A 188 12.36 -3.13 -32.64
N PRO A 189 12.01 -3.61 -33.84
CA PRO A 189 11.43 -2.76 -34.88
C PRO A 189 10.18 -2.06 -34.38
N TYR A 190 10.05 -0.78 -34.64
CA TYR A 190 8.93 0.02 -34.22
C TYR A 190 8.19 0.60 -35.44
N ASP A 191 6.89 0.32 -35.52
CA ASP A 191 5.97 0.92 -36.50
C ASP A 191 4.60 1.06 -35.86
N GLN A 192 4.17 2.30 -35.65
CA GLN A 192 2.86 2.59 -35.04
C GLN A 192 1.68 2.10 -35.90
N ALA A 193 1.86 2.00 -37.23
CA ALA A 193 0.80 1.50 -38.11
C ALA A 193 0.52 0.01 -37.92
N SER A 194 1.51 -0.74 -37.45
CA SER A 194 1.42 -2.19 -37.21
C SER A 194 0.86 -2.56 -35.83
N TRP A 195 0.51 -1.58 -34.98
CA TRP A 195 0.01 -1.84 -33.63
C TRP A 195 -1.26 -2.69 -33.65
N SER A 196 -1.24 -3.78 -32.91
CA SER A 196 -2.36 -4.71 -32.78
C SER A 196 -2.73 -4.91 -31.31
N SER A 197 -3.88 -5.52 -31.06
CA SER A 197 -4.28 -5.91 -29.71
C SER A 197 -3.56 -7.14 -29.18
N SER A 198 -2.82 -7.85 -30.04
CA SER A 198 -2.05 -9.05 -29.67
C SER A 198 -0.60 -8.69 -29.38
N CYS A 199 -0.06 -9.28 -28.31
CA CYS A 199 1.36 -9.24 -28.02
C CYS A 199 2.11 -10.20 -28.97
N SER A 200 3.39 -9.93 -29.22
CA SER A 200 4.28 -10.93 -29.81
C SER A 200 4.50 -12.10 -28.82
N ARG A 201 5.12 -13.15 -29.31
CA ARG A 201 5.58 -14.28 -28.48
C ARG A 201 6.50 -13.80 -27.35
N ASP A 202 6.83 -14.69 -26.43
CA ASP A 202 7.80 -14.45 -25.38
C ASP A 202 9.17 -14.06 -25.94
N LEU A 203 9.88 -13.22 -25.22
CA LEU A 203 11.27 -12.88 -25.55
C LEU A 203 12.15 -14.06 -25.14
N GLU A 204 12.92 -14.57 -26.08
CA GLU A 204 13.99 -15.53 -25.82
C GLU A 204 15.33 -14.77 -25.77
N LEU A 205 16.06 -14.90 -24.67
CA LEU A 205 17.39 -14.34 -24.50
C LEU A 205 18.44 -15.40 -24.82
N SER A 206 19.44 -15.04 -25.63
CA SER A 206 20.60 -15.89 -25.86
C SER A 206 21.80 -15.38 -25.03
N ARG A 207 22.56 -16.31 -24.45
CA ARG A 207 23.82 -15.96 -23.75
C ARG A 207 24.82 -15.30 -24.66
N ASP A 208 24.73 -15.54 -25.96
CA ASP A 208 25.65 -14.99 -26.98
C ASP A 208 25.29 -13.51 -27.30
N ASP A 209 24.11 -13.05 -26.95
CA ASP A 209 23.63 -11.66 -27.14
C ASP A 209 24.06 -10.70 -26.02
N PHE A 210 24.95 -11.13 -25.18
CA PHE A 210 25.39 -10.44 -23.98
C PHE A 210 26.19 -9.17 -24.31
N THR A 211 25.64 -8.03 -24.05
CA THR A 211 26.32 -6.74 -24.16
C THR A 211 26.40 -6.04 -22.82
N SER A 212 27.62 -5.72 -22.38
CA SER A 212 27.82 -4.95 -21.15
C SER A 212 27.17 -3.56 -21.28
N ALA A 213 26.00 -3.35 -20.69
CA ALA A 213 25.44 -2.04 -20.55
C ALA A 213 26.01 -1.41 -19.27
N GLY A 214 26.64 -0.24 -19.39
CA GLY A 214 27.21 0.45 -18.24
C GLY A 214 26.17 0.66 -17.13
N GLN A 215 26.60 0.49 -15.89
CA GLN A 215 25.74 0.76 -14.72
C GLN A 215 25.26 2.21 -14.74
N PRO A 216 23.98 2.47 -14.34
CA PRO A 216 23.51 3.83 -14.16
C PRO A 216 24.36 4.55 -13.11
N SER A 217 24.69 5.82 -13.39
CA SER A 217 25.46 6.66 -12.46
C SER A 217 24.74 6.82 -11.14
N ALA A 218 25.46 6.62 -10.03
CA ALA A 218 24.93 6.78 -8.67
C ALA A 218 24.58 8.24 -8.29
N ASP A 219 24.93 9.22 -9.12
CA ASP A 219 24.77 10.65 -8.83
C ASP A 219 23.49 11.29 -9.40
N THR A 220 22.50 10.50 -9.80
CA THR A 220 21.24 11.07 -10.31
C THR A 220 20.41 11.66 -9.16
N PRO A 221 20.07 12.96 -9.19
CA PRO A 221 19.23 13.56 -8.16
C PRO A 221 17.90 12.83 -8.00
N ALA A 222 17.37 12.81 -6.78
CA ALA A 222 16.09 12.19 -6.49
C ALA A 222 14.99 12.71 -7.46
N PRO A 223 14.08 11.86 -7.93
CA PRO A 223 13.09 12.21 -8.95
C PRO A 223 12.26 13.45 -8.61
N HIS A 224 11.83 13.60 -7.36
CA HIS A 224 11.07 14.76 -6.91
C HIS A 224 11.89 16.08 -6.96
N ALA A 225 13.20 16.05 -6.68
CA ALA A 225 14.06 17.23 -6.79
C ALA A 225 14.26 17.66 -8.25
N ARG A 226 14.42 16.70 -9.16
CA ARG A 226 14.47 16.95 -10.61
C ARG A 226 13.18 17.57 -11.12
N LEU A 227 12.04 17.08 -10.65
CA LEU A 227 10.74 17.60 -11.05
C LEU A 227 10.49 19.01 -10.48
N ALA A 228 10.85 19.25 -9.21
CA ALA A 228 10.79 20.59 -8.63
C ALA A 228 11.62 21.60 -9.42
N GLN A 229 12.85 21.26 -9.73
CA GLN A 229 13.74 22.10 -10.55
C GLN A 229 13.14 22.40 -11.93
N TRP A 230 12.58 21.40 -12.59
CA TRP A 230 11.96 21.56 -13.91
C TRP A 230 10.72 22.45 -13.86
N LEU A 231 9.90 22.35 -12.81
CA LEU A 231 8.73 23.19 -12.58
C LEU A 231 9.08 24.62 -12.11
N GLY A 232 10.34 24.88 -11.76
CA GLY A 232 10.76 26.15 -11.17
C GLY A 232 10.27 26.35 -9.75
N LEU A 233 10.00 25.26 -9.03
CA LEU A 233 9.58 25.27 -7.63
C LEU A 233 10.81 25.12 -6.72
N PRO A 234 10.85 25.83 -5.57
CA PRO A 234 11.95 25.70 -4.61
C PRO A 234 12.00 24.28 -4.00
N GLU A 235 10.84 23.69 -3.82
CA GLU A 235 10.67 22.34 -3.28
C GLU A 235 9.34 21.77 -3.75
N LEU A 236 9.29 20.46 -3.98
CA LEU A 236 8.07 19.69 -4.13
C LEU A 236 7.83 18.94 -2.83
N ALA A 237 6.77 19.28 -2.13
CA ALA A 237 6.30 18.48 -1.01
C ALA A 237 5.76 17.14 -1.54
N ASN A 238 6.65 16.18 -1.72
CA ASN A 238 6.27 14.81 -2.03
C ASN A 238 6.01 14.09 -0.71
N ARG A 239 4.76 14.14 -0.25
CA ARG A 239 4.38 13.44 0.98
C ARG A 239 4.46 11.92 0.85
N GLY A 240 4.42 11.39 -0.36
CA GLY A 240 4.21 9.97 -0.53
C GLY A 240 2.84 9.54 0.01
N ALA A 241 2.72 8.28 0.45
CA ALA A 241 1.49 7.80 1.04
C ALA A 241 1.30 8.35 2.47
N ILE A 242 0.07 8.76 2.79
CA ILE A 242 -0.31 8.98 4.18
C ILE A 242 -0.36 7.62 4.86
N ARG A 243 0.56 7.37 5.79
CA ARG A 243 0.70 6.09 6.47
C ARG A 243 -0.32 5.94 7.58
N ASP A 244 -0.49 7.02 8.35
CA ASP A 244 -1.47 7.08 9.43
C ASP A 244 -1.90 8.50 9.70
N LEU A 245 -3.07 8.66 10.33
CA LEU A 245 -3.56 9.95 10.79
C LEU A 245 -4.40 9.81 12.05
N ALA A 246 -4.47 10.88 12.84
CA ALA A 246 -5.29 10.93 14.04
C ALA A 246 -5.79 12.35 14.31
N TRP A 247 -7.07 12.49 14.63
CA TRP A 247 -7.59 13.73 15.16
C TRP A 247 -6.95 14.05 16.52
N LEU A 248 -6.39 15.22 16.68
CA LEU A 248 -5.93 15.74 17.97
C LEU A 248 -7.08 16.39 18.72
N ASP A 249 -7.91 17.10 17.99
CA ASP A 249 -9.16 17.74 18.44
C ASP A 249 -10.08 18.00 17.23
N HIS A 250 -11.11 18.80 17.40
CA HIS A 250 -12.08 19.12 16.35
C HIS A 250 -11.54 19.94 15.17
N GLN A 251 -10.34 20.46 15.26
CA GLN A 251 -9.72 21.31 14.24
C GLN A 251 -8.36 20.82 13.76
N ARG A 252 -7.70 19.94 14.53
CA ARG A 252 -6.32 19.54 14.23
C ARG A 252 -6.20 18.04 13.99
N ILE A 253 -5.42 17.70 12.99
CA ILE A 253 -5.13 16.31 12.59
C ILE A 253 -3.61 16.13 12.59
N ALA A 254 -3.12 15.13 13.29
CA ALA A 254 -1.75 14.64 13.17
C ALA A 254 -1.67 13.64 12.01
N VAL A 255 -0.60 13.69 11.24
CA VAL A 255 -0.43 12.91 10.00
C VAL A 255 0.98 12.37 9.91
N ALA A 256 1.12 11.07 9.78
CA ALA A 256 2.37 10.36 9.50
C ALA A 256 2.43 10.00 8.00
N HIS A 257 3.54 10.31 7.34
CA HIS A 257 3.71 10.03 5.92
C HIS A 257 5.19 9.85 5.53
N ASP A 258 5.44 9.41 4.30
CA ASP A 258 6.79 9.05 3.82
C ASP A 258 7.79 10.22 3.78
N GLY A 259 7.34 11.46 3.87
CA GLY A 259 8.19 12.66 3.72
C GLY A 259 8.68 13.29 5.02
N CYS A 260 8.13 12.91 6.19
CA CYS A 260 8.52 13.48 7.48
C CYS A 260 8.20 12.53 8.65
N LEU A 261 8.57 12.92 9.87
CA LEU A 261 8.22 12.16 11.07
C LEU A 261 6.74 12.34 11.42
N LEU A 262 6.26 13.59 11.39
CA LEU A 262 4.88 13.96 11.70
C LEU A 262 4.58 15.36 11.13
N GLU A 263 3.37 15.53 10.59
CA GLU A 263 2.78 16.85 10.35
C GLU A 263 1.53 17.05 11.21
N ILE A 264 1.24 18.27 11.58
CA ILE A 264 -0.03 18.66 12.20
C ILE A 264 -0.71 19.64 11.25
N HIS A 265 -1.94 19.33 10.89
CA HIS A 265 -2.77 20.11 9.99
C HIS A 265 -3.94 20.74 10.72
N ASP A 266 -4.26 21.98 10.37
CA ASP A 266 -5.54 22.60 10.68
C ASP A 266 -6.55 22.20 9.58
N THR A 267 -7.79 21.91 9.96
CA THR A 267 -8.85 21.55 9.00
C THR A 267 -9.26 22.71 8.07
N GLY A 268 -8.90 23.94 8.43
CA GLY A 268 -9.14 25.15 7.63
C GLY A 268 -8.03 25.48 6.63
N GLY A 269 -6.90 24.78 6.64
CA GLY A 269 -5.86 24.96 5.62
C GLY A 269 -4.42 24.75 6.07
N GLY A 270 -3.76 23.79 5.50
CA GLY A 270 -2.31 23.61 5.52
C GLY A 270 -1.68 23.11 6.83
N PRO A 271 -0.41 22.73 6.77
CA PRO A 271 0.32 22.28 7.95
C PRO A 271 0.64 23.45 8.87
N ILE A 272 0.32 23.30 10.16
CA ILE A 272 0.68 24.25 11.23
C ILE A 272 1.97 23.87 11.95
N ALA A 273 2.40 22.61 11.85
CA ALA A 273 3.68 22.13 12.34
C ALA A 273 4.17 20.95 11.50
N THR A 274 5.48 20.91 11.24
CA THR A 274 6.14 19.80 10.54
C THR A 274 7.38 19.37 11.31
N TYR A 275 7.45 18.10 11.67
CA TYR A 275 8.59 17.50 12.36
C TYR A 275 9.39 16.66 11.39
N THR A 276 10.62 17.03 11.14
CA THR A 276 11.54 16.36 10.23
C THR A 276 12.65 15.64 10.98
N GLY A 277 13.25 14.64 10.35
CA GLY A 277 14.35 13.87 10.93
C GLY A 277 14.84 12.78 9.99
N ALA A 278 15.68 11.89 10.52
CA ALA A 278 16.05 10.68 9.80
C ALA A 278 14.88 9.69 9.80
N GLY A 279 14.40 9.33 8.61
CA GLY A 279 13.27 8.41 8.48
C GLY A 279 11.92 9.08 8.31
N HIS A 280 10.85 8.32 8.53
CA HIS A 280 9.48 8.79 8.34
C HIS A 280 8.51 8.13 9.32
N GLY A 281 7.40 8.82 9.59
CA GLY A 281 6.31 8.32 10.43
C GLY A 281 5.52 7.22 9.73
N THR A 282 5.27 6.14 10.46
CA THR A 282 4.53 4.99 9.93
C THR A 282 3.20 4.75 10.63
N GLU A 283 3.10 5.12 11.90
CA GLU A 283 1.91 4.84 12.71
C GLU A 283 1.75 5.89 13.80
N ILE A 284 0.51 6.32 14.02
CA ILE A 284 0.12 7.19 15.13
C ILE A 284 -0.63 6.35 16.15
N ILE A 285 -0.09 6.28 17.36
CA ILE A 285 -0.59 5.43 18.43
C ILE A 285 -1.30 6.31 19.45
N ARG A 286 -2.59 6.07 19.63
CA ARG A 286 -3.42 6.70 20.65
C ARG A 286 -3.48 5.82 21.90
N ALA A 287 -2.61 6.08 22.84
CA ALA A 287 -2.61 5.39 24.12
C ALA A 287 -1.88 6.24 25.15
N ALA A 288 -2.56 6.70 26.20
CA ALA A 288 -2.00 7.63 27.18
C ALA A 288 -1.35 8.87 26.54
N GLY A 289 -1.97 9.44 25.52
CA GLY A 289 -1.46 10.51 24.68
C GLY A 289 -1.31 10.11 23.22
N ILE A 290 -0.57 10.90 22.48
CA ILE A 290 -0.26 10.66 21.06
C ILE A 290 1.21 10.27 20.93
N HIS A 291 1.45 9.10 20.40
CA HIS A 291 2.78 8.62 20.08
C HIS A 291 2.93 8.39 18.59
N VAL A 292 4.16 8.50 18.08
CA VAL A 292 4.48 8.31 16.67
C VAL A 292 5.55 7.26 16.55
N HIS A 293 5.24 6.21 15.83
CA HIS A 293 6.23 5.23 15.40
C HIS A 293 6.89 5.72 14.11
N VAL A 294 8.19 5.78 14.13
CA VAL A 294 9.05 6.20 13.04
C VAL A 294 9.99 5.07 12.67
N VAL A 295 10.17 4.83 11.37
CA VAL A 295 11.22 3.96 10.86
C VAL A 295 12.31 4.79 10.21
N GLU A 296 13.55 4.42 10.46
CA GLU A 296 14.73 5.06 9.87
C GLU A 296 15.72 4.01 9.35
N PRO A 297 16.55 4.34 8.33
CA PRO A 297 17.60 3.43 7.90
C PRO A 297 18.52 3.06 9.05
N SER A 298 18.86 1.76 9.18
CA SER A 298 19.74 1.30 10.24
C SER A 298 21.15 1.89 10.07
N LYS A 299 21.70 2.42 11.16
CA LYS A 299 23.07 2.95 11.21
C LYS A 299 24.15 1.89 11.39
N ARG A 300 23.75 0.61 11.53
CA ARG A 300 24.70 -0.49 11.75
C ARG A 300 25.48 -0.82 10.48
N PRO A 301 26.80 -0.95 10.54
CA PRO A 301 27.61 -1.33 9.40
C PRO A 301 27.13 -2.64 8.77
N GLY A 302 27.01 -2.68 7.44
CA GLY A 302 26.51 -3.84 6.70
C GLY A 302 25.01 -4.13 6.84
N MET A 303 24.27 -3.24 7.49
CA MET A 303 22.81 -3.37 7.73
C MET A 303 22.01 -2.17 7.18
N MET A 304 22.60 -1.36 6.30
CA MET A 304 21.96 -0.14 5.76
C MET A 304 20.66 -0.39 4.98
N TRP A 305 20.41 -1.64 4.57
CA TRP A 305 19.16 -2.06 3.93
C TRP A 305 18.05 -2.41 4.95
N ARG A 306 18.37 -2.41 6.24
CA ARG A 306 17.42 -2.63 7.33
C ARG A 306 16.95 -1.31 7.91
N GLN A 307 15.81 -1.35 8.56
CA GLN A 307 15.23 -0.21 9.27
C GLN A 307 15.29 -0.46 10.78
N ASP A 308 15.50 0.61 11.51
CA ASP A 308 15.37 0.65 12.97
C ASP A 308 14.11 1.46 13.33
N SER A 309 13.53 1.18 14.48
CA SER A 309 12.30 1.82 14.94
C SER A 309 12.57 2.84 16.04
N ARG A 310 11.84 3.96 15.98
CA ARG A 310 11.84 5.00 17.01
C ARG A 310 10.41 5.27 17.46
N LEU A 311 10.23 5.46 18.72
CA LEU A 311 8.97 5.88 19.31
C LEU A 311 9.10 7.29 19.86
N TYR A 312 8.26 8.18 19.39
CA TYR A 312 8.17 9.55 19.86
C TYR A 312 6.84 9.78 20.56
N THR A 313 6.79 10.76 21.45
CA THR A 313 5.54 11.31 22.01
C THR A 313 5.36 12.74 21.56
N LEU A 314 4.15 13.09 21.17
CA LEU A 314 3.76 14.46 20.86
C LEU A 314 3.34 15.15 22.16
N THR A 315 3.98 16.28 22.47
CA THR A 315 3.69 17.17 23.60
C THR A 315 3.46 18.59 23.10
N ASP A 316 3.07 19.48 23.99
CA ASP A 316 2.96 20.92 23.65
C ASP A 316 4.32 21.56 23.26
N GLU A 317 5.42 20.96 23.71
CA GLU A 317 6.78 21.41 23.40
C GLU A 317 7.30 20.82 22.07
N GLY A 318 6.62 19.83 21.50
CA GLY A 318 6.98 19.18 20.25
C GLY A 318 7.04 17.66 20.30
N LEU A 319 7.81 17.08 19.39
CA LEU A 319 7.96 15.64 19.23
C LEU A 319 9.22 15.15 20.00
N ASN A 320 9.02 14.41 21.09
CA ASN A 320 10.07 13.95 21.98
C ASN A 320 10.32 12.44 21.82
N LEU A 321 11.60 12.04 21.66
CA LEU A 321 11.99 10.64 21.58
C LEU A 321 11.76 9.94 22.92
N VAL A 322 11.05 8.81 22.89
CA VAL A 322 10.68 7.98 24.05
C VAL A 322 11.46 6.68 24.09
N ALA A 323 11.67 6.05 22.94
CA ALA A 323 12.38 4.79 22.85
C ALA A 323 13.01 4.56 21.47
N GLU A 324 14.09 3.80 21.46
CA GLU A 324 14.80 3.35 20.28
C GLU A 324 14.88 1.82 20.26
N TYR A 325 14.65 1.24 19.10
CA TYR A 325 14.68 -0.20 18.91
C TYR A 325 15.56 -0.55 17.71
N ASP A 326 16.47 -1.48 17.93
CA ASP A 326 17.33 -2.03 16.89
C ASP A 326 16.55 -3.02 16.03
N GLY A 327 16.11 -2.60 14.87
CA GLY A 327 15.31 -3.36 13.93
C GLY A 327 13.91 -2.76 13.75
N GLU A 328 13.23 -3.27 12.76
CA GLU A 328 11.87 -2.87 12.42
C GLU A 328 10.88 -3.55 13.37
N PHE A 329 10.15 -2.75 14.13
CA PHE A 329 9.09 -3.19 15.01
C PHE A 329 7.73 -2.82 14.45
N THR A 330 6.72 -3.58 14.82
CA THR A 330 5.30 -3.22 14.69
C THR A 330 4.74 -3.07 16.09
N PHE A 331 3.82 -2.12 16.26
CA PHE A 331 3.27 -1.81 17.56
C PHE A 331 1.76 -2.05 17.61
N SER A 332 1.29 -2.54 18.74
CA SER A 332 -0.13 -2.59 19.10
C SER A 332 -0.29 -1.92 20.43
N ALA A 333 -1.34 -1.14 20.62
CA ALA A 333 -1.57 -0.39 21.85
C ALA A 333 -2.92 -0.71 22.46
N SER A 334 -2.97 -0.65 23.78
CA SER A 334 -4.22 -0.59 24.53
C SER A 334 -4.51 0.83 24.98
N SER A 335 -5.80 1.20 25.06
CA SER A 335 -6.22 2.54 25.49
C SER A 335 -5.68 2.95 26.88
N PRO A 336 -5.49 2.05 27.86
CA PRO A 336 -4.86 2.39 29.13
C PRO A 336 -3.38 2.77 29.07
N GLY A 337 -2.72 2.68 27.92
CA GLY A 337 -1.33 3.12 27.77
C GLY A 337 -0.28 2.01 27.87
N VAL A 338 -0.63 0.78 27.53
CA VAL A 338 0.35 -0.30 27.34
C VAL A 338 0.58 -0.52 25.84
N LEU A 339 1.85 -0.57 25.47
CA LEU A 339 2.31 -0.79 24.10
C LEU A 339 2.96 -2.17 24.01
N LEU A 340 2.55 -2.95 23.01
CA LEU A 340 3.21 -4.18 22.59
C LEU A 340 4.02 -3.91 21.33
N GLY A 341 5.33 -4.05 21.41
CA GLY A 341 6.23 -4.02 20.25
C GLY A 341 6.67 -5.43 19.86
N ARG A 342 6.53 -5.78 18.59
CA ARG A 342 6.98 -7.05 18.02
C ARG A 342 7.93 -6.80 16.86
N MET A 343 9.07 -7.49 16.86
CA MET A 343 10.07 -7.31 15.83
C MET A 343 9.64 -8.00 14.53
N ASN A 344 9.69 -7.26 13.43
CA ASN A 344 9.50 -7.79 12.08
C ASN A 344 10.71 -8.61 11.63
N ARG A 345 10.47 -9.55 10.71
CA ARG A 345 11.49 -10.31 9.97
C ARG A 345 12.51 -11.07 10.84
N VAL A 346 12.20 -11.26 12.10
CA VAL A 346 12.97 -12.19 12.93
C VAL A 346 12.11 -13.42 13.10
N PRO A 347 12.58 -14.61 12.72
CA PRO A 347 11.88 -15.85 13.03
C PRO A 347 11.54 -15.82 14.50
N ALA A 348 10.35 -16.31 14.87
CA ALA A 348 9.95 -16.47 16.27
C ALA A 348 11.10 -17.10 17.02
N ALA A 349 11.95 -16.23 17.57
CA ALA A 349 13.27 -16.64 17.98
C ALA A 349 13.13 -17.51 19.20
N LYS A 350 14.07 -18.40 19.37
CA LYS A 350 14.29 -19.14 20.63
C LYS A 350 14.38 -18.22 21.86
N ASN A 351 14.50 -16.90 21.63
CA ASN A 351 14.51 -15.85 22.65
C ASN A 351 13.38 -14.87 22.35
N ALA A 352 12.49 -14.68 23.29
CA ALA A 352 11.41 -13.71 23.21
C ALA A 352 11.94 -12.31 22.84
N GLN A 353 11.43 -11.77 21.75
CA GLN A 353 11.80 -10.43 21.27
C GLN A 353 10.69 -9.41 21.51
N ASP A 354 9.49 -9.87 21.93
CA ASP A 354 8.36 -9.00 22.19
C ASP A 354 8.64 -8.09 23.39
N ARG A 355 8.17 -6.85 23.30
CA ARG A 355 8.33 -5.82 24.31
C ARG A 355 6.96 -5.34 24.79
N LEU A 356 6.76 -5.34 26.09
CA LEU A 356 5.65 -4.60 26.70
C LEU A 356 6.21 -3.34 27.35
N ARG A 357 5.68 -2.19 26.94
CA ARG A 357 6.06 -0.89 27.48
C ARG A 357 4.84 -0.21 28.09
N ASP A 358 4.98 0.24 29.31
CA ASP A 358 4.05 1.15 29.96
C ASP A 358 4.39 2.58 29.53
N LEU A 359 3.45 3.25 28.89
CA LEU A 359 3.68 4.59 28.32
C LEU A 359 3.65 5.71 29.37
N HIS A 360 3.08 5.47 30.55
CA HIS A 360 3.08 6.45 31.65
C HIS A 360 4.39 6.44 32.42
N SER A 361 4.88 5.26 32.78
CA SER A 361 6.11 5.13 33.56
C SER A 361 7.36 5.00 32.70
N GLY A 362 7.21 4.69 31.40
CA GLY A 362 8.32 4.35 30.51
C GLY A 362 8.93 2.96 30.78
N ALA A 363 8.42 2.22 31.76
CA ALA A 363 8.94 0.89 32.07
C ALA A 363 8.71 -0.08 30.91
N GLU A 364 9.77 -0.82 30.56
CA GLU A 364 9.74 -1.81 29.50
C GLU A 364 10.21 -3.17 29.99
N ARG A 365 9.58 -4.23 29.50
CA ARG A 365 9.99 -5.61 29.77
C ARG A 365 9.84 -6.48 28.53
N ARG A 366 10.69 -7.50 28.46
CA ARG A 366 10.58 -8.57 27.46
C ARG A 366 9.52 -9.57 27.87
N VAL A 367 8.78 -10.07 26.90
CA VAL A 367 7.76 -11.11 27.10
C VAL A 367 7.90 -12.16 25.99
N ASP A 368 7.42 -13.36 26.28
CA ASP A 368 7.31 -14.44 25.31
C ASP A 368 5.82 -14.67 25.01
N LEU A 369 5.38 -14.22 23.85
CA LEU A 369 4.01 -14.40 23.39
C LEU A 369 3.85 -15.62 22.47
N GLY A 370 4.85 -16.51 22.45
CA GLY A 370 4.82 -17.74 21.68
C GLY A 370 5.18 -17.56 20.20
N HIS A 371 4.84 -18.56 19.42
CA HIS A 371 5.21 -18.61 18.01
C HIS A 371 4.36 -17.68 17.14
N TYR A 372 5.00 -17.01 16.19
CA TYR A 372 4.34 -16.18 15.18
C TYR A 372 5.13 -16.20 13.87
N ASP A 373 4.42 -15.97 12.78
CA ASP A 373 5.01 -15.74 11.48
C ASP A 373 5.61 -14.32 11.43
N CYS A 374 6.90 -14.23 11.13
CA CYS A 374 7.63 -12.96 11.09
C CYS A 374 7.11 -11.96 10.04
N PHE A 375 6.30 -12.40 9.09
CA PHE A 375 5.70 -11.53 8.08
C PHE A 375 4.25 -11.14 8.37
N ASN A 376 3.54 -11.91 9.19
CA ASN A 376 2.08 -11.79 9.33
C ASN A 376 1.59 -11.94 10.77
N HIS A 377 2.42 -11.54 11.72
CA HIS A 377 2.08 -11.59 13.16
C HIS A 377 1.35 -10.34 13.66
N TYR A 378 1.36 -9.29 12.85
CA TYR A 378 0.80 -8.00 13.24
C TYR A 378 -0.70 -7.98 13.07
N ILE A 379 -1.39 -7.42 14.03
CA ILE A 379 -2.77 -6.98 13.93
C ILE A 379 -2.94 -5.66 14.66
N ARG A 380 -3.43 -4.65 13.96
CA ARG A 380 -3.79 -3.38 14.54
C ARG A 380 -5.27 -3.38 14.88
N ILE A 381 -5.58 -3.22 16.17
CA ILE A 381 -6.95 -3.05 16.67
C ILE A 381 -7.07 -1.65 17.25
N SER A 382 -7.82 -0.77 16.60
CA SER A 382 -8.04 0.59 17.09
C SER A 382 -9.05 0.61 18.25
N GLY A 383 -8.84 1.52 19.21
CA GLY A 383 -9.77 1.80 20.31
C GLY A 383 -9.88 0.73 21.39
N ALA A 384 -9.02 -0.29 21.39
CA ALA A 384 -9.15 -1.41 22.30
C ALA A 384 -8.67 -1.11 23.73
N PRO A 385 -9.38 -1.59 24.76
CA PRO A 385 -8.92 -1.52 26.15
C PRO A 385 -7.81 -2.54 26.47
N SER A 386 -7.62 -3.54 25.60
CA SER A 386 -6.66 -4.63 25.76
C SER A 386 -5.76 -4.73 24.54
N LEU A 387 -4.61 -5.38 24.72
CA LEU A 387 -3.70 -5.71 23.63
C LEU A 387 -4.13 -6.98 22.92
N PHE A 388 -3.89 -7.02 21.62
CA PHE A 388 -4.12 -8.20 20.80
C PHE A 388 -2.87 -8.55 19.99
N CYS A 389 -2.71 -9.83 19.69
CA CYS A 389 -1.65 -10.33 18.82
C CYS A 389 -2.13 -11.55 18.04
N VAL A 390 -1.38 -11.90 17.00
CA VAL A 390 -1.58 -13.13 16.24
C VAL A 390 -0.49 -14.13 16.62
N GLN A 391 -0.89 -15.36 16.88
CA GLN A 391 0.02 -16.48 17.10
C GLN A 391 -0.19 -17.54 16.02
N GLY A 392 0.88 -18.22 15.63
CA GLY A 392 0.86 -19.51 14.91
C GLY A 392 0.92 -20.69 15.87
N THR A 393 1.38 -21.83 15.38
CA THR A 393 1.65 -23.03 16.16
C THR A 393 3.16 -23.30 16.23
N PRO A 394 3.65 -24.07 17.22
CA PRO A 394 5.06 -24.47 17.26
C PRO A 394 5.54 -25.26 16.05
N ALA A 395 4.63 -26.01 15.40
CA ALA A 395 4.96 -26.79 14.21
C ALA A 395 5.00 -25.92 12.93
N SER A 396 4.19 -24.85 12.92
CA SER A 396 4.13 -23.93 11.77
C SER A 396 3.69 -22.55 12.24
N SER A 397 4.60 -21.60 12.22
CA SER A 397 4.33 -20.23 12.67
C SER A 397 3.35 -19.48 11.76
N HIS A 398 3.15 -19.93 10.52
CA HIS A 398 2.27 -19.31 9.53
C HIS A 398 0.96 -20.08 9.29
N GLU A 399 0.85 -21.30 9.83
CA GLU A 399 -0.39 -22.07 9.74
C GLU A 399 -1.21 -22.00 11.03
N ALA A 400 -2.50 -22.29 10.91
CA ALA A 400 -3.42 -22.35 12.04
C ALA A 400 -3.35 -21.12 12.97
N LYS A 401 -3.23 -19.93 12.36
CA LYS A 401 -3.18 -18.66 13.10
C LYS A 401 -4.39 -18.49 13.99
N ARG A 402 -4.14 -17.93 15.16
CA ARG A 402 -5.19 -17.57 16.13
C ARG A 402 -4.98 -16.15 16.65
N LEU A 403 -6.08 -15.50 16.89
CA LEU A 403 -6.09 -14.22 17.57
C LEU A 403 -5.97 -14.47 19.08
N CYS A 404 -5.14 -13.71 19.74
CA CYS A 404 -4.92 -13.78 21.18
C CYS A 404 -5.10 -12.41 21.80
N MET A 405 -5.63 -12.36 23.01
CA MET A 405 -5.62 -11.19 23.87
C MET A 405 -4.40 -11.29 24.80
N VAL A 406 -3.67 -10.19 24.98
CA VAL A 406 -2.49 -10.11 25.82
C VAL A 406 -2.84 -9.37 27.09
N SER A 407 -2.63 -10.02 28.23
CA SER A 407 -2.84 -9.43 29.55
C SER A 407 -1.68 -8.51 29.95
N ALA A 408 -1.90 -7.68 30.95
CA ALA A 408 -0.91 -6.74 31.47
C ALA A 408 0.36 -7.43 31.98
N ASP A 409 0.28 -8.68 32.42
CA ASP A 409 1.42 -9.50 32.85
C ASP A 409 2.13 -10.22 31.68
N GLY A 410 1.70 -9.96 30.43
CA GLY A 410 2.35 -10.48 29.22
C GLY A 410 1.99 -11.92 28.86
N GLN A 411 0.85 -12.41 29.36
CA GLN A 411 0.35 -13.72 28.97
C GLN A 411 -0.59 -13.60 27.79
N ALA A 412 -0.38 -14.41 26.75
CA ALA A 412 -1.27 -14.46 25.60
C ALA A 412 -2.37 -15.51 25.81
N ARG A 413 -3.62 -15.07 25.87
CA ARG A 413 -4.80 -15.93 25.96
C ARG A 413 -5.43 -16.08 24.57
N PRO A 414 -5.48 -17.28 23.97
CA PRO A 414 -6.17 -17.51 22.71
C PRO A 414 -7.65 -17.15 22.82
N LEU A 415 -8.15 -16.43 21.83
CA LEU A 415 -9.57 -16.10 21.67
C LEU A 415 -10.23 -17.07 20.70
N TRP A 416 -9.78 -17.05 19.45
CA TRP A 416 -10.28 -17.95 18.40
C TRP A 416 -9.28 -18.10 17.26
N PRO A 417 -9.38 -19.23 16.50
CA PRO A 417 -8.60 -19.39 15.28
C PRO A 417 -9.09 -18.42 14.19
N VAL A 418 -8.17 -17.99 13.34
CA VAL A 418 -8.52 -17.34 12.09
C VAL A 418 -8.94 -18.41 11.11
N LEU A 419 -10.19 -18.38 10.64
CA LEU A 419 -10.80 -19.44 9.85
C LEU A 419 -11.12 -18.94 8.43
N LYS A 420 -11.03 -19.85 7.46
CA LYS A 420 -11.62 -19.69 6.14
C LYS A 420 -13.15 -19.64 6.22
N ALA A 421 -13.80 -19.13 5.18
CA ALA A 421 -15.24 -19.07 5.10
C ALA A 421 -15.94 -20.45 5.28
N ASN A 422 -15.24 -21.56 4.99
CA ASN A 422 -15.73 -22.92 5.18
C ASN A 422 -15.49 -23.48 6.60
N GLY A 423 -15.03 -22.65 7.54
CA GLY A 423 -14.76 -23.04 8.93
C GLY A 423 -13.47 -23.83 9.15
N LYS A 424 -12.67 -24.09 8.12
CA LYS A 424 -11.36 -24.75 8.28
C LYS A 424 -10.30 -23.72 8.70
N PRO A 425 -9.27 -24.14 9.48
CA PRO A 425 -8.13 -23.28 9.75
C PRO A 425 -7.52 -22.73 8.47
N ASP A 426 -7.20 -21.45 8.47
CA ASP A 426 -6.49 -20.84 7.36
C ASP A 426 -4.99 -21.01 7.53
N SER A 427 -4.34 -21.51 6.47
CA SER A 427 -2.89 -21.64 6.48
C SER A 427 -2.19 -20.28 6.34
N HIS A 428 -2.80 -19.32 5.65
CA HIS A 428 -2.12 -18.07 5.30
C HIS A 428 -3.09 -16.88 5.28
N THR A 429 -3.54 -16.45 6.46
CA THR A 429 -4.23 -15.16 6.58
C THR A 429 -3.21 -14.06 6.77
N MET A 430 -3.35 -12.97 6.02
CA MET A 430 -2.43 -11.84 5.98
C MET A 430 -3.14 -10.52 6.19
N GLU A 431 -2.35 -9.47 6.49
CA GLU A 431 -2.81 -8.09 6.54
C GLU A 431 -4.03 -7.89 7.47
N LEU A 432 -3.91 -8.42 8.68
CA LEU A 432 -4.99 -8.31 9.66
C LEU A 432 -5.02 -6.92 10.28
N CYS A 433 -6.19 -6.29 10.24
CA CYS A 433 -6.49 -5.07 10.98
C CYS A 433 -7.94 -5.10 11.47
N GLY A 434 -8.29 -4.20 12.38
CA GLY A 434 -9.65 -4.12 12.87
C GLY A 434 -9.85 -3.03 13.91
N CYS A 435 -11.01 -3.04 14.54
CA CYS A 435 -11.34 -2.15 15.64
C CYS A 435 -12.06 -2.89 16.77
N TYR A 436 -11.95 -2.34 17.97
CA TYR A 436 -12.74 -2.76 19.11
C TYR A 436 -14.13 -2.11 19.04
N VAL A 437 -15.14 -2.90 19.34
CA VAL A 437 -16.54 -2.47 19.35
C VAL A 437 -17.15 -2.85 20.69
N GLU A 438 -17.80 -1.89 21.33
CA GLU A 438 -18.61 -2.12 22.52
C GLU A 438 -19.99 -1.46 22.33
N ASP A 439 -21.02 -2.27 22.29
CA ASP A 439 -22.41 -1.86 22.11
C ASP A 439 -23.39 -2.81 22.81
N ALA A 440 -24.66 -2.73 22.49
CA ALA A 440 -25.71 -3.59 23.08
C ALA A 440 -25.47 -5.11 22.81
N GLN A 441 -24.67 -5.49 21.81
CA GLN A 441 -24.29 -6.87 21.55
C GLN A 441 -23.09 -7.34 22.41
N GLY A 442 -22.53 -6.43 23.21
CA GLY A 442 -21.35 -6.67 24.04
C GLY A 442 -20.04 -6.26 23.38
N ALA A 443 -18.96 -6.47 24.14
CA ALA A 443 -17.61 -6.22 23.68
C ALA A 443 -17.18 -7.24 22.60
N GLY A 444 -16.59 -6.76 21.53
CA GLY A 444 -16.17 -7.58 20.40
C GLY A 444 -15.12 -6.91 19.53
N LEU A 445 -14.68 -7.64 18.52
CA LEU A 445 -13.76 -7.13 17.50
C LEU A 445 -14.43 -7.19 16.13
N VAL A 446 -14.21 -6.16 15.35
CA VAL A 446 -14.35 -6.21 13.91
C VAL A 446 -12.95 -6.44 13.35
N VAL A 447 -12.78 -7.50 12.57
CA VAL A 447 -11.49 -7.90 12.01
C VAL A 447 -11.62 -8.05 10.50
N SER A 448 -10.67 -7.48 9.78
CA SER A 448 -10.49 -7.65 8.33
C SER A 448 -9.13 -8.25 8.04
N GLY A 449 -9.05 -8.95 6.93
CA GLY A 449 -7.82 -9.53 6.42
C GLY A 449 -8.06 -10.20 5.07
N ARG A 450 -7.06 -10.89 4.55
CA ARG A 450 -7.18 -11.70 3.34
C ARG A 450 -6.57 -13.08 3.49
N HIS A 451 -7.03 -14.00 2.66
CA HIS A 451 -6.46 -15.33 2.54
C HIS A 451 -5.38 -15.33 1.47
N TYR A 452 -4.20 -15.84 1.83
CA TYR A 452 -3.15 -16.09 0.86
C TYR A 452 -3.35 -17.47 0.25
N ALA A 453 -3.89 -17.52 -0.98
CA ALA A 453 -3.91 -18.76 -1.75
C ALA A 453 -4.00 -18.43 -3.24
N PRO A 454 -3.12 -19.00 -4.09
CA PRO A 454 -3.12 -18.78 -5.53
C PRO A 454 -4.42 -19.24 -6.23
N ALA A 455 -5.16 -20.15 -5.60
CA ALA A 455 -6.38 -20.75 -6.14
C ALA A 455 -7.68 -20.15 -5.56
N VAL A 456 -7.60 -19.09 -4.76
CA VAL A 456 -8.80 -18.50 -4.15
C VAL A 456 -9.55 -17.66 -5.19
N ASN A 457 -10.87 -17.78 -5.19
CA ASN A 457 -11.71 -16.86 -5.95
C ASN A 457 -11.43 -15.42 -5.47
N VAL A 458 -11.01 -14.57 -6.37
CA VAL A 458 -10.60 -13.19 -6.09
C VAL A 458 -11.70 -12.37 -5.41
N ALA A 459 -12.96 -12.62 -5.75
CA ALA A 459 -14.11 -11.95 -5.14
C ALA A 459 -14.25 -12.21 -3.63
N CYS A 460 -13.63 -13.29 -3.13
CA CYS A 460 -13.66 -13.68 -1.72
C CYS A 460 -12.24 -13.81 -1.13
N ALA A 461 -11.26 -13.14 -1.73
CA ALA A 461 -9.87 -13.20 -1.25
C ALA A 461 -9.70 -12.53 0.11
N GLY A 462 -10.52 -11.52 0.42
CA GLY A 462 -10.55 -10.84 1.69
C GLY A 462 -11.82 -11.14 2.48
N PHE A 463 -11.86 -10.64 3.69
CA PHE A 463 -13.01 -10.72 4.58
C PHE A 463 -13.05 -9.54 5.55
N ILE A 464 -14.23 -9.26 6.06
CA ILE A 464 -14.46 -8.47 7.27
C ILE A 464 -15.56 -9.14 8.08
N TYR A 465 -15.36 -9.31 9.39
CA TYR A 465 -16.34 -9.91 10.27
C TYR A 465 -16.36 -9.25 11.65
N ARG A 466 -17.48 -9.38 12.36
CA ARG A 466 -17.58 -9.03 13.77
C ARG A 466 -17.76 -10.27 14.63
N LYS A 467 -16.99 -10.36 15.74
CA LYS A 467 -17.06 -11.45 16.69
C LYS A 467 -16.95 -10.94 18.12
N PRO A 468 -17.90 -11.32 19.01
CA PRO A 468 -17.83 -10.99 20.42
C PRO A 468 -16.65 -11.67 21.12
N LEU A 469 -16.11 -11.03 22.19
CA LEU A 469 -15.00 -11.59 22.98
C LEU A 469 -15.42 -12.73 23.90
N ASP A 470 -16.70 -12.84 24.23
CA ASP A 470 -17.25 -13.81 25.18
C ASP A 470 -17.74 -15.12 24.55
N ARG A 471 -17.80 -15.19 23.22
CA ARG A 471 -18.32 -16.36 22.48
C ARG A 471 -17.61 -16.60 21.17
N ASP A 472 -17.54 -17.88 20.77
CA ASP A 472 -16.89 -18.30 19.52
C ASP A 472 -17.88 -18.38 18.34
N ARG A 473 -18.68 -17.31 18.15
CA ARG A 473 -19.61 -17.20 17.04
C ARG A 473 -19.60 -15.78 16.47
N GLU A 474 -19.41 -15.70 15.15
CA GLU A 474 -19.51 -14.43 14.43
C GLU A 474 -20.95 -13.91 14.46
N LEU A 475 -21.10 -12.60 14.65
CA LEU A 475 -22.40 -11.92 14.50
C LEU A 475 -22.71 -11.76 13.02
N TRP A 476 -21.71 -11.37 12.25
CA TRP A 476 -21.80 -11.23 10.80
C TRP A 476 -20.42 -11.36 10.15
N ARG A 477 -20.43 -11.66 8.83
CA ARG A 477 -19.23 -11.72 7.98
C ARG A 477 -19.58 -11.29 6.57
N HIS A 478 -18.70 -10.50 5.95
CA HIS A 478 -18.75 -10.16 4.54
C HIS A 478 -17.47 -10.63 3.81
N PRO A 479 -17.60 -11.25 2.64
CA PRO A 479 -16.47 -11.45 1.74
C PRO A 479 -16.07 -10.10 1.13
N THR A 480 -14.76 -9.91 0.91
CA THR A 480 -14.21 -8.72 0.27
C THR A 480 -13.20 -9.10 -0.77
N THR A 481 -12.93 -8.22 -1.72
CA THR A 481 -11.89 -8.42 -2.74
C THR A 481 -10.50 -8.12 -2.21
N ALA A 482 -10.43 -7.32 -1.13
CA ALA A 482 -9.19 -6.85 -0.52
C ALA A 482 -9.27 -6.94 1.01
N SER A 483 -8.12 -6.96 1.68
CA SER A 483 -8.04 -6.63 3.09
C SER A 483 -8.32 -5.14 3.30
N ALA A 484 -8.85 -4.80 4.47
CA ALA A 484 -8.97 -3.39 4.83
C ALA A 484 -7.58 -2.78 5.10
N SER A 485 -7.40 -1.56 4.67
CA SER A 485 -6.27 -0.69 5.04
C SER A 485 -6.53 0.00 6.38
N ALA A 486 -7.80 0.33 6.67
CA ALA A 486 -8.21 0.91 7.94
C ALA A 486 -9.62 0.44 8.31
N VAL A 487 -9.85 0.22 9.60
CA VAL A 487 -11.17 -0.11 10.17
C VAL A 487 -11.33 0.68 11.46
N ILE A 488 -12.41 1.44 11.55
CA ILE A 488 -12.74 2.22 12.76
C ILE A 488 -14.18 2.00 13.19
N PHE A 489 -14.42 2.11 14.47
CA PHE A 489 -15.78 2.14 15.07
C PHE A 489 -16.16 3.57 15.39
N LEU A 490 -17.38 3.93 15.07
CA LEU A 490 -18.03 5.22 15.33
C LEU A 490 -19.09 5.02 16.42
N PRO A 491 -18.72 5.08 17.71
CA PRO A 491 -19.63 4.65 18.79
C PRO A 491 -20.90 5.49 18.87
N GLY A 492 -20.81 6.82 18.61
CA GLY A 492 -21.98 7.71 18.62
C GLY A 492 -23.02 7.39 17.54
N LEU A 493 -22.63 6.70 16.48
CA LEU A 493 -23.50 6.32 15.36
C LEU A 493 -23.79 4.82 15.31
N GLY A 494 -23.06 4.00 16.07
CA GLY A 494 -23.15 2.54 15.98
C GLY A 494 -22.67 1.97 14.66
N LEU A 495 -21.73 2.65 13.98
CA LEU A 495 -21.28 2.31 12.64
C LEU A 495 -19.81 1.85 12.63
N ILE A 496 -19.50 1.01 11.65
CA ILE A 496 -18.13 0.68 11.26
C ILE A 496 -17.85 1.36 9.92
N ALA A 497 -16.72 2.08 9.85
CA ALA A 497 -16.15 2.52 8.58
C ALA A 497 -14.91 1.68 8.27
N ALA A 498 -14.84 1.16 7.06
CA ALA A 498 -13.73 0.33 6.59
C ALA A 498 -13.28 0.76 5.19
N ALA A 499 -12.00 1.05 5.04
CA ALA A 499 -11.35 1.31 3.76
C ALA A 499 -10.52 0.09 3.36
N PHE A 500 -10.43 -0.18 2.06
CA PHE A 500 -9.80 -1.39 1.53
C PHE A 500 -8.67 -1.09 0.55
N LEU A 501 -7.71 -2.02 0.46
CA LEU A 501 -6.54 -1.92 -0.42
C LEU A 501 -6.88 -1.99 -1.93
N ASP A 502 -8.15 -2.12 -2.30
CA ASP A 502 -8.65 -1.99 -3.68
C ASP A 502 -9.35 -0.66 -3.96
N GLY A 503 -9.27 0.28 -3.02
CA GLY A 503 -9.94 1.57 -3.08
C GLY A 503 -11.41 1.53 -2.63
N GLY A 504 -11.89 0.38 -2.15
CA GLY A 504 -13.23 0.24 -1.59
C GLY A 504 -13.39 0.99 -0.27
N LEU A 505 -14.60 1.51 -0.03
CA LEU A 505 -15.04 2.09 1.24
C LEU A 505 -16.39 1.48 1.62
N LEU A 506 -16.51 0.98 2.84
CA LEU A 506 -17.76 0.47 3.40
C LEU A 506 -18.15 1.25 4.65
N LEU A 507 -19.45 1.53 4.78
CA LEU A 507 -20.09 1.84 6.07
C LEU A 507 -21.05 0.70 6.43
N LEU A 508 -20.90 0.15 7.63
CA LEU A 508 -21.68 -0.98 8.10
C LEU A 508 -22.35 -0.61 9.42
N ASP A 509 -23.58 -1.04 9.60
CA ASP A 509 -24.19 -1.08 10.93
C ASP A 509 -23.38 -2.07 11.81
N ALA A 510 -22.89 -1.61 12.93
CA ALA A 510 -21.99 -2.40 13.74
C ALA A 510 -22.67 -3.65 14.33
N ALA A 511 -23.94 -3.57 14.71
CA ALA A 511 -24.66 -4.64 15.35
C ALA A 511 -25.09 -5.75 14.37
N SER A 512 -25.66 -5.37 13.24
CA SER A 512 -26.24 -6.29 12.26
C SER A 512 -25.29 -6.64 11.09
N GLY A 513 -24.29 -5.81 10.83
CA GLY A 513 -23.45 -5.91 9.64
C GLY A 513 -24.14 -5.41 8.35
N ALA A 514 -25.31 -4.78 8.45
CA ALA A 514 -25.98 -4.24 7.27
C ALA A 514 -25.08 -3.22 6.57
N VAL A 515 -24.91 -3.38 5.26
CA VAL A 515 -24.14 -2.45 4.43
C VAL A 515 -24.98 -1.21 4.16
N LEU A 516 -24.54 -0.07 4.69
CA LEU A 516 -25.20 1.23 4.52
C LEU A 516 -24.60 2.02 3.34
N LEU A 517 -23.31 1.85 3.08
CA LEU A 517 -22.61 2.44 1.95
C LEU A 517 -21.58 1.44 1.42
N ARG A 518 -21.52 1.31 0.10
CA ARG A 518 -20.41 0.68 -0.62
C ARG A 518 -19.98 1.60 -1.76
N ALA A 519 -18.76 2.09 -1.70
CA ALA A 519 -18.24 3.03 -2.68
C ALA A 519 -16.81 2.68 -3.09
N THR A 520 -16.36 3.20 -4.21
CA THR A 520 -14.95 3.23 -4.60
C THR A 520 -14.42 4.64 -4.45
N MET A 521 -13.34 4.79 -3.71
CA MET A 521 -12.71 6.08 -3.50
C MET A 521 -12.14 6.63 -4.81
N ARG A 522 -12.55 7.83 -5.18
CA ARG A 522 -12.03 8.59 -6.32
C ARG A 522 -11.79 10.02 -5.90
N LEU A 523 -10.66 10.56 -6.30
CA LEU A 523 -10.34 11.98 -6.17
C LEU A 523 -9.95 12.51 -7.54
N ASP A 524 -10.60 13.58 -7.99
CA ASP A 524 -10.43 14.15 -9.35
C ASP A 524 -10.64 13.11 -10.47
N GLY A 525 -11.62 12.23 -10.30
CA GLY A 525 -11.90 11.14 -11.23
C GLY A 525 -10.91 9.97 -11.23
N LEU A 526 -9.82 10.08 -10.47
CA LEU A 526 -8.80 9.03 -10.37
C LEU A 526 -9.09 8.12 -9.16
N PRO A 527 -9.10 6.80 -9.35
CA PRO A 527 -9.23 5.89 -8.23
C PRO A 527 -8.01 6.04 -7.32
N THR A 528 -8.27 6.13 -6.02
CA THR A 528 -7.24 6.12 -4.99
C THR A 528 -7.66 5.21 -3.85
N LEU A 529 -6.74 4.88 -2.97
CA LEU A 529 -7.09 4.16 -1.76
C LEU A 529 -6.86 5.02 -0.51
N VAL A 530 -7.70 4.81 0.47
CA VAL A 530 -7.52 5.34 1.81
C VAL A 530 -6.61 4.39 2.58
N HIS A 531 -5.43 4.87 2.97
CA HIS A 531 -4.48 4.12 3.78
C HIS A 531 -4.80 4.20 5.26
N ALA A 532 -5.21 5.40 5.68
CA ALA A 532 -5.47 5.72 7.08
C ALA A 532 -6.82 6.43 7.23
N MET A 533 -7.48 6.17 8.31
CA MET A 533 -8.79 6.75 8.64
C MET A 533 -8.92 6.93 10.15
N ASP A 534 -9.44 8.07 10.55
CA ASP A 534 -9.79 8.33 11.94
C ASP A 534 -11.05 9.20 12.04
N ALA A 535 -11.69 9.21 13.20
CA ALA A 535 -12.94 9.93 13.40
C ALA A 535 -12.92 10.81 14.65
N HIS A 536 -13.59 11.96 14.54
CA HIS A 536 -13.95 12.82 15.67
C HIS A 536 -15.45 13.14 15.60
N GLY A 537 -16.23 12.49 16.44
CA GLY A 537 -17.69 12.52 16.31
C GLY A 537 -18.15 11.91 14.99
N GLU A 538 -18.86 12.70 14.17
CA GLU A 538 -19.33 12.31 12.83
C GLU A 538 -18.33 12.65 11.72
N GLN A 539 -17.27 13.38 12.03
CA GLN A 539 -16.24 13.75 11.06
C GLN A 539 -15.27 12.61 10.86
N LEU A 540 -14.98 12.31 9.59
CA LEU A 540 -13.99 11.35 9.15
C LEU A 540 -12.83 12.10 8.50
N ALA A 541 -11.61 11.81 8.93
CA ALA A 541 -10.40 12.18 8.23
C ALA A 541 -9.87 10.96 7.47
N LEU A 542 -9.50 11.17 6.22
CA LEU A 542 -9.06 10.15 5.28
C LEU A 542 -7.69 10.52 4.74
N GLY A 543 -6.70 9.67 4.98
CA GLY A 543 -5.36 9.80 4.43
C GLY A 543 -5.17 8.86 3.24
N THR A 544 -4.75 9.38 2.10
CA THR A 544 -4.71 8.61 0.85
C THR A 544 -3.31 8.13 0.50
N ALA A 545 -3.25 7.12 -0.37
CA ALA A 545 -2.01 6.58 -0.89
C ALA A 545 -1.20 7.59 -1.72
N ASP A 546 -1.84 8.62 -2.24
CA ASP A 546 -1.22 9.67 -3.05
C ASP A 546 -0.94 10.96 -2.26
N GLY A 547 -0.92 10.88 -0.94
CA GLY A 547 -0.47 11.97 -0.07
C GLY A 547 -1.52 13.05 0.22
N ARG A 548 -2.78 12.83 -0.13
CA ARG A 548 -3.88 13.77 0.13
C ARG A 548 -4.54 13.47 1.46
N ILE A 549 -5.04 14.52 2.11
CA ILE A 549 -5.85 14.43 3.32
C ILE A 549 -7.21 15.04 3.02
N ALA A 550 -8.24 14.24 3.20
CA ALA A 550 -9.63 14.66 3.00
C ALA A 550 -10.42 14.56 4.31
N VAL A 551 -11.38 15.45 4.49
CA VAL A 551 -12.34 15.41 5.59
C VAL A 551 -13.75 15.37 5.02
N THR A 552 -14.59 14.53 5.60
CA THR A 552 -16.00 14.41 5.28
C THR A 552 -16.81 14.11 6.53
N THR A 553 -18.13 14.03 6.44
CA THR A 553 -18.97 13.51 7.50
C THR A 553 -19.68 12.25 7.05
N VAL A 554 -20.04 11.38 8.00
CA VAL A 554 -20.85 10.19 7.70
C VAL A 554 -22.16 10.56 7.02
N GLY A 555 -22.82 11.65 7.47
CA GLY A 555 -24.02 12.15 6.84
C GLY A 555 -23.83 12.57 5.37
N GLN A 556 -22.71 13.21 5.05
CA GLN A 556 -22.36 13.55 3.66
C GLN A 556 -22.11 12.31 2.81
N LEU A 557 -21.44 11.30 3.34
CA LEU A 557 -21.21 10.05 2.62
C LEU A 557 -22.53 9.32 2.31
N LEU A 558 -23.42 9.21 3.30
CA LEU A 558 -24.73 8.55 3.13
C LEU A 558 -25.68 9.34 2.22
N ALA A 559 -25.63 10.68 2.24
CA ALA A 559 -26.49 11.50 1.38
C ALA A 559 -26.15 11.37 -0.11
N GLN A 560 -24.92 11.01 -0.44
CA GLN A 560 -24.47 10.83 -1.82
C GLN A 560 -24.92 9.50 -2.43
N ASP A 561 -25.15 8.49 -1.62
CA ASP A 561 -25.70 7.20 -2.06
C ASP A 561 -27.17 7.33 -2.54
N ALA A 562 -27.88 8.35 -2.07
CA ALA A 562 -29.24 8.65 -2.49
C ALA A 562 -29.33 9.35 -3.88
N ALA A 563 -28.22 9.75 -4.48
CA ALA A 563 -28.21 10.33 -5.80
C ALA A 563 -28.49 9.26 -6.88
N PRO A 564 -29.40 9.50 -7.85
CA PRO A 564 -29.71 8.52 -8.88
C PRO A 564 -28.46 8.25 -9.73
N GLY A 565 -27.87 7.10 -9.56
CA GLY A 565 -26.64 6.72 -10.29
C GLY A 565 -25.70 5.77 -9.57
N TRP A 566 -25.89 5.47 -8.31
CA TRP A 566 -25.12 4.45 -7.58
C TRP A 566 -25.66 3.06 -7.94
N VAL A 567 -24.80 2.18 -8.43
CA VAL A 567 -25.14 0.75 -8.60
C VAL A 567 -24.55 0.00 -7.43
N GLU A 568 -25.40 -0.67 -6.69
CA GLU A 568 -24.98 -1.77 -5.82
C GLU A 568 -24.15 -2.75 -6.66
N ILE A 569 -22.92 -2.96 -6.27
CA ILE A 569 -22.17 -4.13 -6.70
C ILE A 569 -22.64 -5.24 -5.76
N GLY A 570 -23.70 -5.93 -6.18
CA GLY A 570 -24.26 -7.09 -5.51
C GLY A 570 -23.29 -8.25 -5.40
#